data_ca88cbdf072b3812902a0b01a27e32a2
#
_entry.id   ca88cbdf072b3812902a0b01a27e32a2
#
_cell.length_a   1.000
_cell.length_b   1.000
_cell.length_c   1.000
_cell.angle_alpha   90.00
_cell.angle_beta   90.00
_cell.angle_gamma   90.00
#
_symmetry.space_group_name_H-M   'P 1'
#
loop_
_entity.id
_entity.type
_entity.pdbx_description
1 polymer ?
#
loop_
_entity_poly.entity_id
_entity_poly.type
_entity_poly.pdbx_seq_one_letter_code
_entity_poly.pdbx_strand_id
1 'polypeptide(L)'
;MHKFASLAGLGSGLLGLPVTAQAQPAHDSASSSNTIIVTGVRQGYKVEATGTATRTPTDLSDVPQSVSVITEAQIDDQAMRSITDVLRYVPGAAISQGEGHRDQIILRGNNSTADFFVDGLRDDVQYYRGLYNLERVEVLKGPNAMVFGRGGGGGIVNRVTKRPLASAFI
;
A
#
# COMPACT_ATOMS: atom_id res chain seq x y z
N MET A 1 62.02 57.11 -25.04
CA MET A 1 62.01 58.51 -25.55
C MET A 1 60.66 59.11 -25.31
N HIS A 2 60.68 60.35 -24.77
CA HIS A 2 59.60 61.35 -24.54
C HIS A 2 58.60 60.97 -23.40
N LYS A 3 58.69 61.55 -22.25
CA LYS A 3 58.67 62.87 -21.71
C LYS A 3 57.25 63.49 -21.60
N PHE A 4 56.94 63.84 -20.33
CA PHE A 4 56.15 65.03 -19.83
C PHE A 4 54.65 64.99 -19.99
N ALA A 5 53.83 65.51 -19.07
CA ALA A 5 53.97 66.50 -18.11
C ALA A 5 52.89 66.40 -17.00
N SER A 6 53.28 66.92 -15.87
CA SER A 6 52.48 67.32 -14.69
C SER A 6 51.44 68.38 -15.03
N LEU A 7 50.27 68.28 -14.36
CA LEU A 7 49.51 69.44 -14.01
C LEU A 7 48.75 69.24 -12.70
N ALA A 8 49.10 70.08 -11.74
CA ALA A 8 48.44 70.22 -10.46
C ALA A 8 47.15 71.03 -10.60
N GLY A 9 46.09 70.59 -9.95
CA GLY A 9 44.84 71.33 -9.83
C GLY A 9 44.32 71.20 -8.40
N LEU A 10 44.44 72.29 -7.62
CA LEU A 10 43.77 72.51 -6.34
C LEU A 10 42.24 72.58 -6.57
N GLY A 11 41.45 72.04 -5.65
CA GLY A 11 40.06 72.45 -5.61
C GLY A 11 39.18 71.66 -4.66
N SER A 12 38.93 72.25 -3.51
CA SER A 12 37.69 72.20 -2.74
C SER A 12 37.30 70.91 -2.03
N GLY A 13 37.44 70.95 -0.71
CA GLY A 13 36.81 70.05 0.22
C GLY A 13 35.28 70.10 0.19
N LEU A 14 34.68 68.98 0.01
CA LEU A 14 33.27 68.76 0.36
C LEU A 14 33.24 67.75 1.54
N LEU A 15 32.82 68.29 2.68
CA LEU A 15 32.50 67.49 3.87
C LEU A 15 31.33 66.56 3.54
N GLY A 16 31.62 65.32 3.19
CA GLY A 16 30.64 64.27 3.05
C GLY A 16 30.23 63.74 4.42
N LEU A 17 29.02 63.99 4.82
CA LEU A 17 28.38 63.36 5.96
C LEU A 17 28.28 61.87 5.75
N PRO A 18 28.57 61.02 6.76
CA PRO A 18 28.37 59.62 6.62
C PRO A 18 26.86 59.32 6.55
N VAL A 19 26.37 58.85 5.39
CA VAL A 19 25.06 58.26 5.29
C VAL A 19 25.15 56.88 5.93
N THR A 20 24.62 56.79 7.15
CA THR A 20 24.38 55.49 7.78
C THR A 20 23.30 54.76 6.96
N ALA A 21 23.70 53.80 6.16
CA ALA A 21 22.79 52.86 5.56
C ALA A 21 22.12 52.03 6.66
N GLN A 22 20.88 52.37 6.99
CA GLN A 22 20.04 51.50 7.79
C GLN A 22 19.75 50.25 6.96
N ALA A 23 20.31 49.11 7.39
CA ALA A 23 19.89 47.81 6.90
C ALA A 23 18.42 47.65 7.28
N GLN A 24 17.56 47.65 6.28
CA GLN A 24 16.17 47.16 6.43
C GLN A 24 16.24 45.74 6.93
N PRO A 25 15.47 45.36 7.99
CA PRO A 25 15.34 43.98 8.34
C PRO A 25 14.75 43.26 7.12
N ALA A 26 15.45 42.25 6.63
CA ALA A 26 14.92 41.35 5.67
C ALA A 26 13.62 40.78 6.25
N HIS A 27 12.50 41.13 5.64
CA HIS A 27 11.29 40.39 5.85
C HIS A 27 11.58 38.95 5.36
N ASP A 28 11.94 38.09 6.29
CA ASP A 28 11.77 36.66 6.10
C ASP A 28 10.28 36.43 5.86
N SER A 29 9.92 36.54 4.60
CA SER A 29 8.72 35.89 4.11
C SER A 29 8.99 34.37 4.26
N ALA A 30 8.73 33.88 5.47
CA ALA A 30 8.54 32.44 5.66
C ALA A 30 7.39 32.05 4.71
N SER A 31 7.76 31.72 3.50
CA SER A 31 6.94 30.98 2.57
C SER A 31 6.59 29.71 3.31
N SER A 32 5.48 29.72 4.04
CA SER A 32 4.85 28.49 4.49
C SER A 32 4.46 27.78 3.22
N SER A 33 5.37 26.95 2.71
CA SER A 33 5.03 25.96 1.71
C SER A 33 3.99 25.08 2.39
N ASN A 34 2.71 25.32 2.08
CA ASN A 34 1.64 24.38 2.38
C ASN A 34 1.94 23.13 1.57
N THR A 35 2.82 22.31 2.10
CA THR A 35 3.06 20.98 1.55
C THR A 35 1.79 20.20 1.82
N ILE A 36 0.95 20.05 0.80
CA ILE A 36 -0.19 19.15 0.85
C ILE A 36 0.41 17.74 0.80
N ILE A 37 0.56 17.14 1.97
CA ILE A 37 0.92 15.72 2.07
C ILE A 37 -0.33 14.93 1.75
N VAL A 38 -0.46 14.50 0.50
CA VAL A 38 -1.47 13.51 0.11
C VAL A 38 -0.97 12.15 0.57
N THR A 39 -1.39 11.72 1.75
CA THR A 39 -1.20 10.35 2.19
C THR A 39 -2.16 9.47 1.37
N GLY A 40 -1.65 8.88 0.30
CA GLY A 40 -2.43 8.06 -0.61
C GLY A 40 -2.84 6.68 -0.05
N VAL A 41 -2.75 6.47 1.27
CA VAL A 41 -3.24 5.24 1.89
C VAL A 41 -4.68 5.47 2.33
N ARG A 42 -5.62 4.92 1.58
CA ARG A 42 -7.03 4.88 1.97
C ARG A 42 -7.14 4.11 3.28
N GLN A 43 -7.74 4.72 4.31
CA GLN A 43 -8.02 4.02 5.56
C GLN A 43 -8.88 2.78 5.24
N GLY A 44 -8.48 1.63 5.79
CA GLY A 44 -9.18 0.37 5.55
C GLY A 44 -8.57 -0.54 4.49
N TYR A 45 -7.62 -0.07 3.65
CA TYR A 45 -6.92 -0.93 2.69
C TYR A 45 -5.67 -1.59 3.26
N LYS A 46 -5.14 -1.06 4.36
CA LYS A 46 -3.94 -1.58 5.00
C LYS A 46 -4.31 -2.54 6.13
N VAL A 47 -3.71 -3.70 6.12
CA VAL A 47 -3.71 -4.66 7.23
C VAL A 47 -2.29 -4.74 7.77
N GLU A 48 -2.11 -4.63 9.06
CA GLU A 48 -0.79 -4.64 9.70
C GLU A 48 -0.36 -6.04 10.10
N ALA A 49 -1.30 -6.88 10.52
CA ALA A 49 -1.02 -8.23 10.98
C ALA A 49 -1.99 -9.27 10.40
N THR A 50 -1.55 -10.49 10.29
CA THR A 50 -2.37 -11.65 9.90
C THR A 50 -2.09 -12.86 10.78
N GLY A 51 -3.12 -13.66 11.05
CA GLY A 51 -2.97 -14.97 11.70
C GLY A 51 -2.97 -16.14 10.72
N THR A 52 -3.21 -15.88 9.44
CA THR A 52 -3.37 -16.96 8.45
C THR A 52 -2.05 -17.67 8.17
N ALA A 53 -0.96 -16.92 8.01
CA ALA A 53 0.33 -17.47 7.62
C ALA A 53 1.03 -18.23 8.74
N THR A 54 0.83 -17.83 10.00
CA THR A 54 1.61 -18.33 11.16
C THR A 54 0.75 -18.98 12.23
N ARG A 55 -0.58 -18.97 12.08
CA ARG A 55 -1.59 -19.39 13.08
C ARG A 55 -1.62 -18.54 14.35
N THR A 56 -0.83 -17.50 14.41
CA THR A 56 -0.81 -16.50 15.48
C THR A 56 -0.85 -15.11 14.86
N PRO A 57 -1.44 -14.10 15.50
CA PRO A 57 -1.36 -12.72 15.01
C PRO A 57 0.11 -12.31 14.86
N THR A 58 0.54 -12.08 13.65
CA THR A 58 1.93 -11.75 13.29
C THR A 58 1.90 -10.56 12.34
N ASP A 59 2.78 -9.59 12.58
CA ASP A 59 2.92 -8.44 11.69
C ASP A 59 3.31 -8.91 10.29
N LEU A 60 2.70 -8.32 9.27
CA LEU A 60 2.95 -8.72 7.88
C LEU A 60 4.42 -8.58 7.48
N SER A 61 5.15 -7.65 8.09
CA SER A 61 6.60 -7.47 7.90
C SER A 61 7.42 -8.66 8.39
N ASP A 62 6.91 -9.38 9.39
CA ASP A 62 7.61 -10.50 10.04
C ASP A 62 7.18 -11.86 9.48
N VAL A 63 6.18 -11.87 8.59
CA VAL A 63 5.75 -13.10 7.92
C VAL A 63 6.74 -13.47 6.81
N PRO A 64 7.45 -14.62 6.90
CA PRO A 64 8.46 -15.02 5.91
C PRO A 64 7.84 -15.58 4.62
N GLN A 65 6.75 -14.97 4.18
CA GLN A 65 5.97 -15.38 3.02
C GLN A 65 5.41 -14.19 2.25
N SER A 66 5.19 -14.38 0.95
CA SER A 66 4.48 -13.38 0.15
C SER A 66 2.98 -13.48 0.42
N VAL A 67 2.45 -12.55 1.17
CA VAL A 67 1.01 -12.42 1.47
C VAL A 67 0.46 -11.20 0.76
N SER A 68 -0.68 -11.37 0.09
CA SER A 68 -1.50 -10.26 -0.42
C SER A 68 -2.82 -10.26 0.33
N VAL A 69 -3.21 -9.11 0.87
CA VAL A 69 -4.45 -8.96 1.63
C VAL A 69 -5.35 -7.99 0.90
N ILE A 70 -6.58 -8.39 0.64
CA ILE A 70 -7.64 -7.56 0.07
C ILE A 70 -8.70 -7.41 1.14
N THR A 71 -8.90 -6.19 1.62
CA THR A 71 -9.81 -5.88 2.74
C THR A 71 -11.24 -5.72 2.28
N GLU A 72 -12.20 -5.79 3.23
CA GLU A 72 -13.61 -5.45 3.00
C GLU A 72 -13.77 -4.08 2.35
N ALA A 73 -13.09 -3.06 2.88
CA ALA A 73 -13.15 -1.72 2.33
C ALA A 73 -12.73 -1.66 0.85
N GLN A 74 -11.71 -2.42 0.47
CA GLN A 74 -11.29 -2.51 -0.92
C GLN A 74 -12.30 -3.31 -1.77
N ILE A 75 -12.88 -4.36 -1.23
CA ILE A 75 -13.92 -5.17 -1.90
C ILE A 75 -15.13 -4.28 -2.21
N ASP A 76 -15.59 -3.51 -1.24
CA ASP A 76 -16.75 -2.64 -1.37
C ASP A 76 -16.49 -1.47 -2.33
N ASP A 77 -15.38 -0.77 -2.17
CA ASP A 77 -15.01 0.37 -3.00
C ASP A 77 -14.81 0.02 -4.47
N GLN A 78 -14.33 -1.19 -4.75
CA GLN A 78 -14.13 -1.70 -6.10
C GLN A 78 -15.33 -2.51 -6.62
N ALA A 79 -16.40 -2.61 -5.84
CA ALA A 79 -17.59 -3.39 -6.14
C ALA A 79 -17.27 -4.84 -6.57
N MET A 80 -16.31 -5.48 -5.90
CA MET A 80 -15.91 -6.86 -6.17
C MET A 80 -17.02 -7.81 -5.73
N ARG A 81 -17.34 -8.79 -6.57
CA ARG A 81 -18.44 -9.74 -6.31
C ARG A 81 -17.99 -11.20 -6.29
N SER A 82 -16.81 -11.47 -6.75
CA SER A 82 -16.28 -12.83 -6.91
C SER A 82 -14.81 -12.91 -6.53
N ILE A 83 -14.33 -14.11 -6.26
CA ILE A 83 -12.89 -14.36 -6.07
C ILE A 83 -12.09 -13.93 -7.30
N THR A 84 -12.69 -14.00 -8.49
CA THR A 84 -12.10 -13.52 -9.74
C THR A 84 -11.72 -12.03 -9.64
N ASP A 85 -12.61 -11.21 -9.09
CA ASP A 85 -12.38 -9.78 -8.97
C ASP A 85 -11.26 -9.49 -7.98
N VAL A 86 -11.24 -10.19 -6.86
CA VAL A 86 -10.20 -10.10 -5.83
C VAL A 86 -8.82 -10.43 -6.41
N LEU A 87 -8.71 -11.52 -7.16
CA LEU A 87 -7.42 -12.00 -7.66
C LEU A 87 -6.82 -11.13 -8.76
N ARG A 88 -7.58 -10.25 -9.39
CA ARG A 88 -7.05 -9.20 -10.30
C ARG A 88 -6.05 -8.28 -9.62
N TYR A 89 -6.18 -8.09 -8.30
CA TYR A 89 -5.29 -7.24 -7.50
C TYR A 89 -4.13 -8.03 -6.87
N VAL A 90 -4.01 -9.32 -7.15
CA VAL A 90 -2.96 -10.18 -6.61
C VAL A 90 -1.92 -10.50 -7.67
N PRO A 91 -0.70 -9.94 -7.58
CA PRO A 91 0.36 -10.25 -8.53
C PRO A 91 0.70 -11.74 -8.56
N GLY A 92 0.83 -12.30 -9.78
CA GLY A 92 1.13 -13.72 -9.98
C GLY A 92 -0.03 -14.69 -9.73
N ALA A 93 -1.24 -14.13 -9.62
CA ALA A 93 -2.47 -14.90 -9.59
C ALA A 93 -3.22 -14.77 -10.92
N ALA A 94 -3.84 -15.84 -11.34
CA ALA A 94 -4.80 -15.86 -12.44
C ALA A 94 -6.00 -16.73 -12.04
N ILE A 95 -7.08 -16.56 -12.76
CA ILE A 95 -8.32 -17.30 -12.53
C ILE A 95 -8.74 -18.04 -13.79
N SER A 96 -9.29 -19.22 -13.57
CA SER A 96 -10.09 -19.96 -14.50
C SER A 96 -11.44 -20.29 -13.86
N GLN A 97 -12.46 -20.47 -14.66
CA GLN A 97 -13.79 -20.88 -14.18
C GLN A 97 -14.06 -22.37 -14.43
N GLY A 98 -13.03 -23.09 -14.86
CA GLY A 98 -13.21 -24.49 -15.24
C GLY A 98 -14.33 -24.66 -16.26
N GLU A 99 -15.29 -25.52 -15.95
CA GLU A 99 -16.47 -25.78 -16.76
C GLU A 99 -17.58 -24.71 -16.60
N GLY A 100 -17.31 -23.58 -15.98
CA GLY A 100 -18.25 -22.46 -15.82
C GLY A 100 -19.20 -22.59 -14.62
N HIS A 101 -18.83 -23.35 -13.60
CA HIS A 101 -19.65 -23.54 -12.39
C HIS A 101 -18.85 -23.41 -11.06
N ARG A 102 -17.57 -23.05 -11.12
CA ARG A 102 -16.69 -23.00 -9.96
C ARG A 102 -15.57 -21.98 -10.11
N ASP A 103 -15.03 -21.56 -8.96
CA ASP A 103 -13.76 -20.85 -8.94
C ASP A 103 -12.59 -21.83 -9.09
N GLN A 104 -11.58 -21.42 -9.83
CA GLN A 104 -10.34 -22.15 -10.04
C GLN A 104 -9.19 -21.16 -10.09
N ILE A 105 -8.23 -21.32 -9.20
CA ILE A 105 -7.09 -20.42 -9.10
C ILE A 105 -5.86 -20.97 -9.80
N ILE A 106 -5.07 -20.06 -10.34
CA ILE A 106 -3.74 -20.35 -10.87
C ILE A 106 -2.76 -19.46 -10.12
N LEU A 107 -1.97 -20.03 -9.23
CA LEU A 107 -0.96 -19.34 -8.48
C LEU A 107 0.42 -19.85 -8.87
N ARG A 108 1.29 -18.93 -9.33
CA ARG A 108 2.64 -19.26 -9.80
C ARG A 108 2.66 -20.40 -10.83
N GLY A 109 1.66 -20.43 -11.72
CA GLY A 109 1.51 -21.45 -12.75
C GLY A 109 0.89 -22.77 -12.27
N ASN A 110 0.66 -22.93 -10.97
CA ASN A 110 -0.02 -24.10 -10.43
C ASN A 110 -1.53 -23.87 -10.43
N ASN A 111 -2.25 -24.73 -11.15
CA ASN A 111 -3.70 -24.66 -11.28
C ASN A 111 -4.35 -25.55 -10.21
N SER A 112 -5.25 -24.99 -9.41
CA SER A 112 -5.88 -25.69 -8.29
C SER A 112 -7.32 -25.27 -8.08
N THR A 113 -8.15 -26.25 -7.71
CA THR A 113 -9.52 -26.05 -7.20
C THR A 113 -9.62 -26.34 -5.70
N ALA A 114 -8.56 -26.88 -5.11
CA ALA A 114 -8.52 -27.39 -3.75
C ALA A 114 -7.78 -26.50 -2.76
N ASP A 115 -7.23 -25.36 -3.21
CA ASP A 115 -6.41 -24.47 -2.40
C ASP A 115 -7.19 -23.25 -1.91
N PHE A 116 -8.48 -23.46 -1.65
CA PHE A 116 -9.37 -22.50 -0.98
C PHE A 116 -9.57 -22.86 0.49
N PHE A 117 -9.64 -21.83 1.31
CA PHE A 117 -9.84 -21.93 2.76
C PHE A 117 -10.84 -20.88 3.25
N VAL A 118 -11.52 -21.19 4.34
CA VAL A 118 -12.35 -20.27 5.12
C VAL A 118 -11.85 -20.34 6.56
N ASP A 119 -11.41 -19.22 7.12
CA ASP A 119 -10.86 -19.11 8.47
C ASP A 119 -9.77 -20.16 8.76
N GLY A 120 -9.00 -20.50 7.73
CA GLY A 120 -7.94 -21.50 7.81
C GLY A 120 -8.41 -22.96 7.70
N LEU A 121 -9.70 -23.21 7.54
CA LEU A 121 -10.26 -24.54 7.26
C LEU A 121 -10.40 -24.73 5.76
N ARG A 122 -10.08 -25.93 5.29
CA ARG A 122 -10.14 -26.26 3.86
C ARG A 122 -11.58 -26.21 3.33
N ASP A 123 -11.72 -25.56 2.19
CA ASP A 123 -12.96 -25.45 1.43
C ASP A 123 -12.70 -25.82 -0.03
N ASP A 124 -12.58 -27.11 -0.31
CA ASP A 124 -12.28 -27.66 -1.64
C ASP A 124 -13.51 -28.06 -2.45
N VAL A 125 -14.70 -27.73 -1.97
CA VAL A 125 -15.95 -27.93 -2.71
C VAL A 125 -15.98 -27.01 -3.94
N GLN A 126 -16.48 -27.52 -5.05
CA GLN A 126 -16.51 -26.81 -6.33
C GLN A 126 -17.77 -25.95 -6.48
N TYR A 127 -17.64 -24.64 -6.26
CA TYR A 127 -18.73 -23.67 -6.38
C TYR A 127 -18.15 -22.26 -6.56
N TYR A 128 -19.01 -21.29 -6.85
CA TYR A 128 -18.63 -19.87 -6.84
C TYR A 128 -18.70 -19.30 -5.42
N ARG A 129 -17.61 -18.73 -4.99
CA ARG A 129 -17.45 -18.21 -3.63
C ARG A 129 -17.83 -16.74 -3.53
N GLY A 130 -18.92 -16.47 -2.80
CA GLY A 130 -19.35 -15.10 -2.52
C GLY A 130 -18.41 -14.38 -1.54
N LEU A 131 -18.46 -13.05 -1.56
CA LEU A 131 -17.62 -12.17 -0.73
C LEU A 131 -18.41 -11.44 0.36
N TYR A 132 -19.72 -11.62 0.45
CA TYR A 132 -20.65 -10.80 1.23
C TYR A 132 -20.41 -10.79 2.76
N ASN A 133 -19.83 -11.84 3.31
CA ASN A 133 -19.59 -12.00 4.75
C ASN A 133 -18.11 -11.97 5.12
N LEU A 134 -17.27 -11.44 4.25
CA LEU A 134 -15.83 -11.45 4.45
C LEU A 134 -15.34 -10.14 5.05
N GLU A 135 -14.45 -10.25 6.01
CA GLU A 135 -13.64 -9.15 6.52
C GLU A 135 -12.48 -8.86 5.57
N ARG A 136 -11.88 -9.92 5.02
CA ARG A 136 -10.78 -9.82 4.04
C ARG A 136 -10.54 -11.15 3.33
N VAL A 137 -9.83 -11.06 2.23
CA VAL A 137 -9.28 -12.23 1.53
C VAL A 137 -7.75 -12.16 1.60
N GLU A 138 -7.13 -13.23 2.01
CA GLU A 138 -5.68 -13.34 2.10
C GLU A 138 -5.18 -14.39 1.11
N VAL A 139 -4.20 -13.98 0.28
CA VAL A 139 -3.58 -14.86 -0.71
C VAL A 139 -2.12 -15.08 -0.33
N LEU A 140 -1.81 -16.28 0.08
CA LEU A 140 -0.46 -16.69 0.44
C LEU A 140 0.18 -17.40 -0.75
N LYS A 141 1.30 -16.88 -1.24
CA LYS A 141 1.97 -17.40 -2.43
C LYS A 141 3.19 -18.22 -2.05
N GLY A 142 3.24 -19.46 -2.53
CA GLY A 142 4.32 -20.40 -2.25
C GLY A 142 3.86 -21.63 -1.48
N PRO A 143 4.79 -22.46 -1.00
CA PRO A 143 4.47 -23.70 -0.30
C PRO A 143 3.89 -23.40 1.10
N ASN A 144 2.67 -23.86 1.35
CA ASN A 144 1.93 -23.62 2.58
C ASN A 144 1.57 -24.93 3.33
N ALA A 145 2.16 -26.04 2.92
CA ALA A 145 1.80 -27.36 3.43
C ALA A 145 1.98 -27.51 4.95
N MET A 146 2.94 -26.81 5.56
CA MET A 146 3.13 -26.86 7.00
C MET A 146 1.98 -26.25 7.80
N VAL A 147 1.30 -25.25 7.24
CA VAL A 147 0.20 -24.52 7.91
C VAL A 147 -1.15 -25.08 7.51
N PHE A 148 -1.30 -25.43 6.23
CA PHE A 148 -2.59 -25.75 5.62
C PHE A 148 -2.71 -27.23 5.20
N GLY A 149 -1.67 -28.03 5.42
CA GLY A 149 -1.65 -29.44 5.06
C GLY A 149 -1.47 -29.68 3.57
N ARG A 150 -2.00 -30.76 3.06
CA ARG A 150 -1.87 -31.19 1.66
C ARG A 150 -2.41 -30.13 0.70
N GLY A 151 -1.69 -29.85 -0.37
CA GLY A 151 -2.01 -28.84 -1.39
C GLY A 151 -1.16 -27.58 -1.23
N GLY A 152 -1.55 -26.52 -1.89
CA GLY A 152 -0.88 -25.22 -1.76
C GLY A 152 0.49 -25.10 -2.40
N GLY A 153 0.77 -25.91 -3.44
CA GLY A 153 2.08 -25.86 -4.12
C GLY A 153 2.39 -24.52 -4.77
N GLY A 154 1.38 -23.86 -5.32
CA GLY A 154 1.49 -22.48 -5.84
C GLY A 154 1.15 -21.41 -4.82
N GLY A 155 0.35 -21.76 -3.85
CA GLY A 155 -0.21 -20.87 -2.83
C GLY A 155 -1.63 -21.28 -2.44
N ILE A 156 -2.24 -20.47 -1.58
CA ILE A 156 -3.62 -20.67 -1.11
C ILE A 156 -4.40 -19.35 -1.12
N VAL A 157 -5.72 -19.44 -1.15
CA VAL A 157 -6.65 -18.33 -0.91
C VAL A 157 -7.44 -18.62 0.35
N ASN A 158 -7.24 -17.81 1.39
CA ASN A 158 -8.00 -17.89 2.63
C ASN A 158 -8.99 -16.74 2.72
N ARG A 159 -10.25 -17.05 2.94
CA ARG A 159 -11.33 -16.10 3.19
C ARG A 159 -11.50 -15.97 4.70
N VAL A 160 -11.34 -14.76 5.21
CA VAL A 160 -11.54 -14.47 6.64
C VAL A 160 -12.91 -13.88 6.80
N THR A 161 -13.75 -14.54 7.59
CA THR A 161 -15.13 -14.12 7.82
C THR A 161 -15.23 -12.99 8.83
N LYS A 162 -16.28 -12.18 8.71
CA LYS A 162 -16.61 -11.13 9.68
C LYS A 162 -16.85 -11.73 11.04
N ARG A 163 -16.31 -11.09 12.07
CA ARG A 163 -16.54 -11.49 13.45
C ARG A 163 -17.78 -10.82 14.00
N PRO A 164 -18.50 -11.48 14.93
CA PRO A 164 -19.59 -10.84 15.66
C PRO A 164 -19.13 -9.56 16.34
N LEU A 165 -19.92 -8.51 16.26
CA LEU A 165 -19.66 -7.26 16.97
C LEU A 165 -20.09 -7.40 18.43
N ALA A 166 -19.31 -6.80 19.35
CA ALA A 166 -19.66 -6.77 20.77
C ALA A 166 -20.78 -5.78 21.09
N SER A 167 -21.08 -4.86 20.17
CA SER A 167 -22.18 -3.89 20.30
C SER A 167 -23.29 -4.17 19.29
N ALA A 168 -24.53 -3.96 19.70
CA ALA A 168 -25.65 -3.95 18.76
C ALA A 168 -25.46 -2.79 17.77
N PHE A 169 -25.70 -3.05 16.49
CA PHE A 169 -25.86 -2.00 15.47
C PHE A 169 -27.35 -1.86 15.17
N ILE A 170 -27.78 -0.62 15.08
CA ILE A 170 -29.16 -0.24 14.73
C ILE A 170 -29.15 0.20 13.28
#